data_c7be6456b05a75f68a28be3155eb7857
#
_entry.id   c7be6456b05a75f68a28be3155eb7857
#
_cell.length_a   1.000
_cell.length_b   1.000
_cell.length_c   1.000
_cell.angle_alpha   90.00
_cell.angle_beta   90.00
_cell.angle_gamma   90.00
#
_symmetry.space_group_name_H-M   'P 1'
#
loop_
_entity.id
_entity.type
_entity.pdbx_description
1 polymer ?
#
loop_
_entity_poly.entity_id
_entity_poly.type
_entity_poly.pdbx_seq_one_letter_code
_entity_poly.pdbx_strand_id
1 'polypeptide(L)'
;PRSTQGVSSAASDVYKRQVYGDGKLSTIKPREEDSDSYEYDPERPVPTIGGNHSTASWPWTETGVEPIVVGPVEQRAIESRHDVLVYTSDPLDKDMEVTGPLEVVLYASSSALDTDFTARLTDVYPDGRSIMMAEGIIRARFRNGYTKEEFLQPGKVEEYRIQLYPTSNVFFSGHSLRVDISSSNFPRFSRNLNTGEDVGTGVNIEIASQTIFHSEEYPSHIIL
;
A
#
# COMPACT_ATOMS: atom_id res chain seq x y z
N PRO A 1 -34.31 33.97 15.50
CA PRO A 1 -34.36 33.01 14.45
C PRO A 1 -32.95 32.53 14.15
N ARG A 2 -32.66 31.28 14.53
CA ARG A 2 -31.39 30.63 14.20
C ARG A 2 -31.48 30.20 12.74
N SER A 3 -30.58 30.70 11.89
CA SER A 3 -30.39 30.17 10.56
C SER A 3 -29.76 28.78 10.71
N THR A 4 -30.50 27.74 10.38
CA THR A 4 -29.98 26.44 10.09
C THR A 4 -29.20 26.55 8.78
N GLN A 5 -27.89 26.73 8.84
CA GLN A 5 -27.03 26.46 7.71
C GLN A 5 -27.22 24.99 7.36
N GLY A 6 -27.80 24.73 6.20
CA GLY A 6 -27.85 23.40 5.64
C GLY A 6 -26.41 22.90 5.45
N VAL A 7 -26.02 21.90 6.20
CA VAL A 7 -24.84 21.11 5.88
C VAL A 7 -25.16 20.46 4.55
N SER A 8 -24.55 20.94 3.49
CA SER A 8 -24.54 20.24 2.21
C SER A 8 -23.92 18.89 2.46
N SER A 9 -24.74 17.83 2.44
CA SER A 9 -24.25 16.50 2.23
C SER A 9 -23.82 16.42 0.77
N ALA A 10 -22.66 16.98 0.44
CA ALA A 10 -21.93 16.51 -0.71
C ALA A 10 -21.67 15.03 -0.42
N ALA A 11 -22.37 14.14 -1.12
CA ALA A 11 -21.97 12.75 -1.18
C ALA A 11 -20.50 12.80 -1.57
N SER A 12 -19.63 12.26 -0.71
CA SER A 12 -18.21 12.17 -1.02
C SER A 12 -18.12 11.34 -2.29
N ASP A 13 -17.69 11.96 -3.38
CA ASP A 13 -17.43 11.22 -4.62
C ASP A 13 -16.35 10.18 -4.31
N VAL A 14 -16.74 8.93 -4.33
CA VAL A 14 -15.80 7.82 -4.14
C VAL A 14 -15.00 7.67 -5.42
N TYR A 15 -13.74 8.06 -5.37
CA TYR A 15 -12.83 7.89 -6.50
C TYR A 15 -12.23 6.49 -6.48
N LYS A 16 -12.44 5.75 -7.55
CA LYS A 16 -11.85 4.43 -7.75
C LYS A 16 -10.82 4.46 -8.87
N ARG A 17 -9.65 3.89 -8.61
CA ARG A 17 -8.58 3.72 -9.59
C ARG A 17 -8.16 2.26 -9.68
N GLN A 18 -8.21 1.72 -10.90
CA GLN A 18 -7.82 0.35 -11.21
C GLN A 18 -6.32 0.26 -11.49
N VAL A 19 -5.72 -0.85 -11.10
CA VAL A 19 -4.34 -1.22 -11.39
C VAL A 19 -4.25 -1.89 -12.77
N TYR A 20 -3.16 -1.65 -13.50
CA TYR A 20 -2.84 -2.22 -14.81
C TYR A 20 -1.39 -2.65 -14.90
N GLY A 21 -1.10 -3.70 -15.70
CA GLY A 21 0.22 -4.32 -15.85
C GLY A 21 1.31 -3.47 -16.48
N ASP A 22 0.98 -2.31 -16.99
CA ASP A 22 1.97 -1.36 -17.49
C ASP A 22 2.38 -0.32 -16.44
N GLY A 23 2.10 -0.57 -15.16
CA GLY A 23 2.36 0.34 -14.04
C GLY A 23 1.40 1.52 -13.99
N LYS A 24 0.20 1.38 -14.54
CA LYS A 24 -0.80 2.46 -14.55
C LYS A 24 -1.89 2.31 -13.52
N LEU A 25 -2.38 3.46 -13.06
CA LEU A 25 -3.66 3.62 -12.36
C LEU A 25 -4.66 4.31 -13.29
N SER A 26 -5.84 3.70 -13.50
CA SER A 26 -6.86 4.24 -14.39
C SER A 26 -8.26 4.21 -13.77
N THR A 27 -9.16 5.05 -14.26
CA THR A 27 -10.60 4.99 -13.96
C THR A 27 -11.33 3.92 -14.77
N ILE A 28 -10.69 3.41 -15.81
CA ILE A 28 -11.26 2.40 -16.70
C ILE A 28 -11.01 1.02 -16.06
N LYS A 29 -11.94 0.09 -16.20
CA LYS A 29 -11.72 -1.29 -15.74
C LYS A 29 -10.82 -2.04 -16.72
N PRO A 30 -9.89 -2.87 -16.24
CA PRO A 30 -9.10 -3.75 -17.11
C PRO A 30 -10.03 -4.72 -17.83
N ARG A 31 -9.66 -5.10 -19.06
CA ARG A 31 -10.43 -6.01 -19.91
C ARG A 31 -9.68 -7.30 -20.22
N GLU A 32 -8.36 -7.27 -20.10
CA GLU A 32 -7.48 -8.40 -20.39
C GLU A 32 -7.02 -9.04 -19.09
N GLU A 33 -6.68 -10.31 -19.14
CA GLU A 33 -6.02 -11.00 -18.01
C GLU A 33 -4.56 -10.59 -18.02
N ASP A 34 -4.12 -9.96 -16.92
CA ASP A 34 -2.75 -9.55 -16.75
C ASP A 34 -2.37 -9.59 -15.26
N SER A 35 -1.09 -9.69 -14.97
CA SER A 35 -0.57 -9.73 -13.59
C SER A 35 0.89 -9.32 -13.55
N ASP A 36 1.28 -8.67 -12.45
CA ASP A 36 2.66 -8.36 -12.13
C ASP A 36 3.16 -9.25 -10.99
N SER A 37 4.44 -9.57 -11.00
CA SER A 37 5.04 -10.42 -9.98
C SER A 37 6.34 -9.83 -9.44
N TYR A 38 6.62 -10.12 -8.16
CA TYR A 38 7.88 -9.80 -7.51
C TYR A 38 8.26 -10.87 -6.50
N GLU A 39 9.52 -10.91 -6.11
CA GLU A 39 10.01 -11.77 -5.03
C GLU A 39 10.18 -10.94 -3.76
N TYR A 40 9.64 -11.45 -2.65
CA TYR A 40 9.86 -10.91 -1.32
C TYR A 40 10.83 -11.77 -0.54
N ASP A 41 11.96 -11.17 -0.18
CA ASP A 41 13.01 -11.74 0.66
C ASP A 41 12.94 -11.11 2.06
N PRO A 42 12.56 -11.86 3.11
CA PRO A 42 12.50 -11.34 4.47
C PRO A 42 13.86 -10.90 5.05
N GLU A 43 14.98 -11.31 4.47
CA GLU A 43 16.31 -10.83 4.88
C GLU A 43 16.62 -9.44 4.34
N ARG A 44 15.90 -9.00 3.30
CA ARG A 44 16.07 -7.68 2.67
C ARG A 44 14.74 -6.92 2.57
N PRO A 45 14.04 -6.72 3.70
CA PRO A 45 12.73 -6.09 3.68
C PRO A 45 12.78 -4.66 3.14
N VAL A 46 11.66 -4.21 2.60
CA VAL A 46 11.48 -2.80 2.22
C VAL A 46 11.60 -1.93 3.46
N PRO A 47 12.51 -0.94 3.48
CA PRO A 47 12.72 -0.10 4.65
C PRO A 47 11.55 0.87 4.86
N THR A 48 11.29 1.21 6.11
CA THR A 48 10.38 2.31 6.45
C THR A 48 11.05 3.65 6.18
N ILE A 49 10.43 4.45 5.31
CA ILE A 49 10.82 5.84 5.05
C ILE A 49 9.58 6.72 5.20
N GLY A 50 9.58 7.58 6.21
CA GLY A 50 8.41 8.40 6.53
C GLY A 50 7.29 7.64 7.22
N GLY A 51 6.09 8.19 7.20
CA GLY A 51 4.90 7.60 7.81
C GLY A 51 4.45 8.24 9.10
N ASN A 52 3.31 7.78 9.61
CA ASN A 52 2.65 8.36 10.78
C ASN A 52 3.05 7.68 12.11
N HIS A 53 4.31 7.37 12.30
CA HIS A 53 4.80 6.83 13.58
C HIS A 53 5.50 7.91 14.41
N SER A 54 5.52 7.72 15.73
CA SER A 54 6.00 8.73 16.70
C SER A 54 7.39 8.42 17.26
N THR A 55 8.30 7.88 16.47
CA THR A 55 9.65 7.50 16.94
C THR A 55 10.63 8.68 16.98
N ALA A 56 10.22 9.86 16.54
CA ALA A 56 11.08 11.04 16.47
C ALA A 56 11.67 11.53 17.80
N SER A 57 11.19 11.03 18.93
CA SER A 57 11.61 11.49 20.27
C SER A 57 12.42 10.47 21.07
N TRP A 58 12.71 9.29 20.52
CA TRP A 58 13.53 8.32 21.20
C TRP A 58 15.02 8.64 21.03
N PRO A 59 15.88 8.50 22.04
CA PRO A 59 17.30 8.82 21.94
C PRO A 59 18.07 7.74 21.16
N TRP A 60 17.79 7.62 19.86
CA TRP A 60 18.50 6.72 18.93
C TRP A 60 19.97 7.08 18.78
N THR A 61 20.33 8.32 19.12
CA THR A 61 21.71 8.82 19.11
C THR A 61 22.67 8.04 20.01
N GLU A 62 22.15 7.39 21.05
CA GLU A 62 22.98 6.56 21.94
C GLU A 62 23.19 5.12 21.41
N THR A 63 22.35 4.67 20.48
CA THR A 63 22.40 3.31 19.94
C THR A 63 23.13 3.21 18.58
N GLY A 64 23.48 4.34 17.98
CA GLY A 64 24.08 4.37 16.64
C GLY A 64 23.13 4.01 15.51
N VAL A 65 21.83 3.92 15.78
CA VAL A 65 20.78 3.68 14.78
C VAL A 65 20.27 5.02 14.27
N GLU A 66 20.29 5.23 12.95
CA GLU A 66 19.75 6.43 12.33
C GLU A 66 18.25 6.56 12.63
N PRO A 67 17.75 7.74 12.99
CA PRO A 67 16.34 7.95 13.27
C PRO A 67 15.51 7.76 12.00
N ILE A 68 14.39 7.05 12.11
CA ILE A 68 13.42 6.98 11.01
C ILE A 68 12.77 8.36 10.87
N VAL A 69 12.89 8.95 9.68
CA VAL A 69 12.22 10.21 9.37
C VAL A 69 10.71 9.96 9.32
N VAL A 70 9.92 10.79 10.01
CA VAL A 70 8.45 10.67 10.08
C VAL A 70 7.76 11.66 9.14
N GLY A 71 6.49 11.40 8.83
CA GLY A 71 5.66 12.28 8.02
C GLY A 71 5.70 12.00 6.53
N PRO A 72 5.23 12.95 5.70
CA PRO A 72 5.20 12.83 4.25
C PRO A 72 6.62 13.01 3.68
N VAL A 73 7.26 11.89 3.34
CA VAL A 73 8.65 11.84 2.86
C VAL A 73 8.69 11.26 1.46
N GLU A 74 9.70 11.62 0.73
CA GLU A 74 9.96 11.21 -0.65
C GLU A 74 10.23 9.69 -0.74
N GLN A 75 9.59 9.00 -1.67
CA GLN A 75 9.54 7.53 -1.74
C GLN A 75 10.32 6.92 -2.92
N ARG A 76 10.90 7.68 -3.83
CA ARG A 76 11.58 7.15 -5.02
C ARG A 76 12.69 6.13 -4.71
N ALA A 77 13.35 6.25 -3.56
CA ALA A 77 14.35 5.27 -3.12
C ALA A 77 13.74 3.87 -2.88
N ILE A 78 12.49 3.81 -2.42
CA ILE A 78 11.73 2.56 -2.26
C ILE A 78 11.17 2.11 -3.61
N GLU A 79 10.57 3.00 -4.36
CA GLU A 79 9.92 2.74 -5.65
C GLU A 79 10.90 2.18 -6.71
N SER A 80 12.19 2.43 -6.57
CA SER A 80 13.24 1.88 -7.46
C SER A 80 13.61 0.42 -7.16
N ARG A 81 13.06 -0.17 -6.11
CA ARG A 81 13.34 -1.56 -5.72
C ARG A 81 12.56 -2.53 -6.61
N HIS A 82 13.16 -3.70 -6.88
CA HIS A 82 12.53 -4.77 -7.67
C HIS A 82 11.40 -5.51 -6.92
N ASP A 83 11.31 -5.36 -5.59
CA ASP A 83 10.29 -5.93 -4.73
C ASP A 83 9.17 -4.93 -4.36
N VAL A 84 9.06 -3.86 -5.14
CA VAL A 84 8.00 -2.86 -5.05
C VAL A 84 7.38 -2.64 -6.43
N LEU A 85 6.10 -2.95 -6.57
CA LEU A 85 5.32 -2.62 -7.76
C LEU A 85 4.77 -1.20 -7.64
N VAL A 86 4.85 -0.45 -8.72
CA VAL A 86 4.51 0.98 -8.77
C VAL A 86 3.46 1.23 -9.85
N TYR A 87 2.31 1.78 -9.45
CA TYR A 87 1.20 2.09 -10.35
C TYR A 87 0.87 3.58 -10.30
N THR A 88 0.96 4.27 -11.43
CA THR A 88 0.84 5.73 -11.48
C THR A 88 -0.28 6.15 -12.43
N SER A 89 -1.11 7.11 -12.02
CA SER A 89 -2.12 7.70 -12.89
C SER A 89 -1.50 8.66 -13.89
N ASP A 90 -2.25 8.95 -14.95
CA ASP A 90 -1.97 10.15 -15.74
C ASP A 90 -2.03 11.40 -14.84
N PRO A 91 -1.36 12.50 -15.21
CA PRO A 91 -1.47 13.76 -14.50
C PRO A 91 -2.94 14.22 -14.38
N LEU A 92 -3.30 14.72 -13.22
CA LEU A 92 -4.65 15.21 -12.94
C LEU A 92 -4.95 16.48 -13.77
N ASP A 93 -6.08 16.50 -14.44
CA ASP A 93 -6.55 17.68 -15.20
C ASP A 93 -6.99 18.83 -14.29
N LYS A 94 -7.39 18.52 -13.07
CA LYS A 94 -7.87 19.48 -12.05
C LYS A 94 -7.51 19.00 -10.66
N ASP A 95 -7.53 19.91 -9.69
CA ASP A 95 -7.36 19.58 -8.29
C ASP A 95 -8.37 18.54 -7.84
N MET A 96 -7.89 17.57 -7.05
CA MET A 96 -8.70 16.49 -6.49
C MET A 96 -8.54 16.44 -4.97
N GLU A 97 -9.62 16.74 -4.26
CA GLU A 97 -9.68 16.57 -2.81
C GLU A 97 -9.95 15.11 -2.48
N VAL A 98 -9.14 14.55 -1.57
CA VAL A 98 -9.30 13.20 -1.00
C VAL A 98 -9.37 13.35 0.51
N THR A 99 -10.56 13.11 1.07
CA THR A 99 -10.81 13.27 2.51
C THR A 99 -11.61 12.08 3.02
N GLY A 100 -11.02 11.28 3.88
CA GLY A 100 -11.66 10.12 4.49
C GLY A 100 -10.79 8.89 4.57
N PRO A 101 -11.39 7.72 4.85
CA PRO A 101 -10.72 6.43 4.85
C PRO A 101 -10.34 6.02 3.42
N LEU A 102 -9.19 5.39 3.31
CA LEU A 102 -8.65 4.88 2.05
C LEU A 102 -8.51 3.36 2.13
N GLU A 103 -8.77 2.67 1.03
CA GLU A 103 -8.63 1.22 0.96
C GLU A 103 -8.03 0.79 -0.37
N VAL A 104 -7.06 -0.13 -0.32
CA VAL A 104 -6.62 -0.88 -1.51
C VAL A 104 -7.25 -2.26 -1.44
N VAL A 105 -8.01 -2.60 -2.48
CA VAL A 105 -8.50 -3.95 -2.72
C VAL A 105 -7.53 -4.62 -3.69
N LEU A 106 -6.81 -5.62 -3.18
CA LEU A 106 -5.76 -6.31 -3.91
C LEU A 106 -6.17 -7.76 -4.14
N TYR A 107 -6.15 -8.21 -5.37
CA TYR A 107 -6.25 -9.63 -5.71
C TYR A 107 -4.84 -10.16 -5.95
N ALA A 108 -4.41 -11.07 -5.09
CA ALA A 108 -3.03 -11.55 -5.13
C ALA A 108 -2.93 -13.03 -4.78
N SER A 109 -1.86 -13.67 -5.26
CA SER A 109 -1.43 -14.98 -4.82
C SER A 109 0.01 -14.94 -4.32
N SER A 110 0.36 -15.89 -3.47
CA SER A 110 1.72 -16.08 -2.95
C SER A 110 2.14 -17.54 -3.10
N SER A 111 3.42 -17.77 -3.29
CA SER A 111 4.00 -19.12 -3.22
C SER A 111 4.14 -19.64 -1.78
N ALA A 112 3.94 -18.80 -0.78
CA ALA A 112 4.15 -19.08 0.64
C ALA A 112 2.85 -19.43 1.38
N LEU A 113 2.98 -19.99 2.59
CA LEU A 113 1.85 -20.29 3.49
C LEU A 113 1.30 -19.04 4.17
N ASP A 114 2.12 -18.02 4.34
CA ASP A 114 1.77 -16.71 4.87
C ASP A 114 2.70 -15.66 4.29
N THR A 115 2.23 -14.42 4.20
CA THR A 115 3.00 -13.26 3.78
C THR A 115 2.31 -11.98 4.24
N ASP A 116 2.92 -10.84 3.99
CA ASP A 116 2.25 -9.55 4.17
C ASP A 116 2.10 -8.85 2.82
N PHE A 117 1.06 -8.03 2.68
CA PHE A 117 0.94 -7.07 1.59
C PHE A 117 0.83 -5.66 2.17
N THR A 118 1.64 -4.75 1.64
CA THR A 118 1.61 -3.33 1.98
C THR A 118 1.13 -2.51 0.80
N ALA A 119 0.48 -1.40 1.08
CA ALA A 119 0.12 -0.42 0.08
C ALA A 119 0.48 0.99 0.58
N ARG A 120 1.01 1.83 -0.32
CA ARG A 120 1.26 3.26 -0.09
C ARG A 120 0.56 4.07 -1.16
N LEU A 121 -0.07 5.16 -0.75
CA LEU A 121 -0.54 6.21 -1.66
C LEU A 121 0.47 7.35 -1.62
N THR A 122 0.94 7.78 -2.79
CA THR A 122 1.85 8.91 -2.92
C THR A 122 1.29 9.97 -3.86
N ASP A 123 1.68 11.22 -3.61
CA ASP A 123 1.46 12.37 -4.47
C ASP A 123 2.71 12.59 -5.33
N VAL A 124 2.59 12.36 -6.63
CA VAL A 124 3.70 12.52 -7.57
C VAL A 124 3.63 13.90 -8.19
N TYR A 125 4.65 14.69 -7.91
CA TYR A 125 4.79 16.06 -8.41
C TYR A 125 5.26 16.08 -9.86
N PRO A 126 5.01 17.18 -10.61
CA PRO A 126 5.47 17.31 -11.99
C PRO A 126 7.00 17.21 -12.17
N ASP A 127 7.78 17.46 -11.12
CA ASP A 127 9.24 17.29 -11.10
C ASP A 127 9.69 15.86 -10.78
N GLY A 128 8.75 14.94 -10.61
CA GLY A 128 8.98 13.52 -10.34
C GLY A 128 9.16 13.15 -8.88
N ARG A 129 9.11 14.09 -7.92
CA ARG A 129 9.10 13.74 -6.50
C ARG A 129 7.82 12.98 -6.16
N SER A 130 7.95 11.92 -5.38
CA SER A 130 6.86 11.07 -4.95
C SER A 130 6.73 11.15 -3.43
N ILE A 131 5.74 11.87 -2.94
CA ILE A 131 5.57 12.16 -1.51
C ILE A 131 4.50 11.25 -0.91
N MET A 132 4.85 10.49 0.13
CA MET A 132 3.90 9.59 0.79
C MET A 132 2.77 10.35 1.49
N MET A 133 1.54 9.93 1.23
CA MET A 133 0.32 10.51 1.82
C MET A 133 -0.33 9.56 2.83
N ALA A 134 -0.38 8.28 2.52
CA ALA A 134 -0.96 7.25 3.39
C ALA A 134 -0.33 5.89 3.11
N GLU A 135 -0.35 5.01 4.11
CA GLU A 135 0.14 3.64 3.99
C GLU A 135 -0.69 2.68 4.83
N GLY A 136 -0.63 1.40 4.50
CA GLY A 136 -1.28 0.33 5.23
C GLY A 136 -0.62 -1.02 4.97
N ILE A 137 -1.00 -2.01 5.79
CA ILE A 137 -0.50 -3.37 5.70
C ILE A 137 -1.61 -4.35 6.09
N ILE A 138 -1.60 -5.51 5.46
CA ILE A 138 -2.38 -6.67 5.88
C ILE A 138 -1.50 -7.91 5.94
N ARG A 139 -1.63 -8.70 7.01
CA ARG A 139 -1.04 -10.02 7.08
C ARG A 139 -2.01 -11.04 6.48
N ALA A 140 -1.53 -11.84 5.54
CA ALA A 140 -2.38 -12.72 4.73
C ALA A 140 -3.19 -13.71 5.55
N ARG A 141 -2.62 -14.26 6.63
CA ARG A 141 -3.35 -15.15 7.55
C ARG A 141 -4.54 -14.49 8.24
N PHE A 142 -4.60 -13.16 8.30
CA PHE A 142 -5.68 -12.38 8.92
C PHE A 142 -6.58 -11.66 7.91
N ARG A 143 -6.52 -12.03 6.62
CA ARG A 143 -7.31 -11.38 5.55
C ARG A 143 -8.83 -11.42 5.78
N ASN A 144 -9.30 -12.45 6.49
CA ASN A 144 -10.73 -12.64 6.81
C ASN A 144 -11.09 -12.17 8.23
N GLY A 145 -10.18 -11.49 8.94
CA GLY A 145 -10.37 -10.96 10.29
C GLY A 145 -9.32 -11.43 11.28
N TYR A 146 -9.25 -10.76 12.43
CA TYR A 146 -8.17 -10.95 13.41
C TYR A 146 -8.44 -12.03 14.48
N THR A 147 -9.59 -12.69 14.42
CA THR A 147 -9.99 -13.68 15.45
C THR A 147 -9.53 -15.10 15.15
N LYS A 148 -9.14 -15.37 13.90
CA LYS A 148 -8.72 -16.69 13.44
C LYS A 148 -7.65 -16.55 12.39
N GLU A 149 -6.58 -17.31 12.52
CA GLU A 149 -5.55 -17.43 11.48
C GLU A 149 -6.01 -18.39 10.38
N GLU A 150 -5.86 -17.95 9.13
CA GLU A 150 -6.17 -18.75 7.94
C GLU A 150 -5.01 -18.69 6.97
N PHE A 151 -4.16 -19.71 6.99
CA PHE A 151 -3.01 -19.79 6.10
C PHE A 151 -3.42 -19.83 4.63
N LEU A 152 -2.52 -19.40 3.78
CA LEU A 152 -2.71 -19.41 2.34
C LEU A 152 -2.60 -20.83 1.78
N GLN A 153 -3.25 -21.01 0.63
CA GLN A 153 -2.93 -22.12 -0.27
C GLN A 153 -2.00 -21.55 -1.35
N PRO A 154 -0.74 -21.99 -1.44
CA PRO A 154 0.21 -21.49 -2.40
C PRO A 154 -0.35 -21.43 -3.82
N GLY A 155 -0.20 -20.29 -4.49
CA GLY A 155 -0.69 -20.03 -5.82
C GLY A 155 -2.19 -19.70 -5.96
N LYS A 156 -2.99 -19.85 -4.90
CA LYS A 156 -4.40 -19.47 -4.94
C LYS A 156 -4.57 -17.96 -4.87
N VAL A 157 -5.39 -17.41 -5.74
CA VAL A 157 -5.77 -15.99 -5.70
C VAL A 157 -6.73 -15.74 -4.55
N GLU A 158 -6.43 -14.74 -3.74
CA GLU A 158 -7.27 -14.28 -2.62
C GLU A 158 -7.46 -12.76 -2.71
N GLU A 159 -8.56 -12.26 -2.15
CA GLU A 159 -8.82 -10.82 -1.99
C GLU A 159 -8.23 -10.32 -0.68
N TYR A 160 -7.49 -9.22 -0.74
CA TYR A 160 -6.94 -8.52 0.42
C TYR A 160 -7.47 -7.09 0.45
N ARG A 161 -8.01 -6.68 1.60
CA ARG A 161 -8.45 -5.31 1.86
C ARG A 161 -7.46 -4.61 2.76
N ILE A 162 -6.63 -3.77 2.16
CA ILE A 162 -5.58 -3.04 2.87
C ILE A 162 -6.13 -1.66 3.23
N GLN A 163 -6.47 -1.48 4.51
CA GLN A 163 -6.86 -0.18 5.04
C GLN A 163 -5.62 0.71 5.15
N LEU A 164 -5.62 1.83 4.46
CA LEU A 164 -4.64 2.88 4.64
C LEU A 164 -5.13 3.86 5.70
N TYR A 165 -4.19 4.62 6.28
CA TYR A 165 -4.59 5.68 7.19
C TYR A 165 -5.46 6.72 6.45
N PRO A 166 -6.53 7.22 7.11
CA PRO A 166 -7.34 8.26 6.53
C PRO A 166 -6.50 9.52 6.28
N THR A 167 -6.82 10.22 5.21
CA THR A 167 -6.17 11.49 4.87
C THR A 167 -7.20 12.59 4.65
N SER A 168 -6.72 13.82 4.65
CA SER A 168 -7.45 15.00 4.14
C SER A 168 -6.44 15.85 3.40
N ASN A 169 -6.40 15.69 2.09
CA ASN A 169 -5.41 16.31 1.23
C ASN A 169 -5.98 16.69 -0.14
N VAL A 170 -5.35 17.66 -0.79
CA VAL A 170 -5.64 18.05 -2.15
C VAL A 170 -4.46 17.67 -3.03
N PHE A 171 -4.69 16.78 -4.01
CA PHE A 171 -3.76 16.51 -5.10
C PHE A 171 -3.99 17.56 -6.18
N PHE A 172 -2.96 18.34 -6.50
CA PHE A 172 -3.10 19.47 -7.42
C PHE A 172 -3.13 19.01 -8.89
N SER A 173 -3.73 19.81 -9.74
CA SER A 173 -3.65 19.66 -11.20
C SER A 173 -2.20 19.55 -11.65
N GLY A 174 -1.92 18.61 -12.58
CA GLY A 174 -0.59 18.29 -13.04
C GLY A 174 0.19 17.29 -12.16
N HIS A 175 -0.28 16.99 -10.94
CA HIS A 175 0.23 15.91 -10.12
C HIS A 175 -0.37 14.57 -10.54
N SER A 176 0.24 13.46 -10.14
CA SER A 176 -0.30 12.11 -10.36
C SER A 176 -0.48 11.38 -9.04
N LEU A 177 -1.50 10.54 -8.98
CA LEU A 177 -1.65 9.56 -7.91
C LEU A 177 -0.77 8.36 -8.19
N ARG A 178 -0.13 7.83 -7.15
CA ARG A 178 0.62 6.60 -7.26
C ARG A 178 0.30 5.67 -6.11
N VAL A 179 0.24 4.38 -6.41
CA VAL A 179 0.11 3.30 -5.42
C VAL A 179 1.30 2.38 -5.55
N ASP A 180 2.01 2.18 -4.44
CA ASP A 180 3.09 1.20 -4.34
C ASP A 180 2.60 -0.02 -3.59
N ILE A 181 2.90 -1.21 -4.11
CA ILE A 181 2.58 -2.51 -3.49
C ILE A 181 3.88 -3.25 -3.20
N SER A 182 4.00 -3.77 -1.98
CA SER A 182 5.13 -4.61 -1.56
C SER A 182 4.71 -5.58 -0.45
N SER A 183 5.65 -6.34 0.11
CA SER A 183 5.37 -7.32 1.18
C SER A 183 6.01 -6.98 2.52
N SER A 184 6.54 -5.77 2.70
CA SER A 184 7.15 -5.37 3.96
C SER A 184 7.25 -3.85 4.10
N ASN A 185 7.42 -3.40 5.35
CA ASN A 185 7.69 -2.02 5.72
C ASN A 185 8.39 -2.03 7.08
N PHE A 186 9.66 -2.41 7.06
CA PHE A 186 10.45 -2.66 8.26
C PHE A 186 11.35 -1.44 8.60
N PRO A 187 11.47 -1.09 9.88
CA PRO A 187 11.05 -1.77 11.10
C PRO A 187 9.70 -1.31 11.67
N ARG A 188 8.93 -0.49 10.96
CA ARG A 188 7.61 -0.07 11.43
C ARG A 188 6.70 -1.25 11.73
N PHE A 189 6.68 -2.21 10.83
CA PHE A 189 5.98 -3.49 10.98
C PHE A 189 7.02 -4.62 11.00
N SER A 190 6.74 -5.65 11.80
CA SER A 190 7.57 -6.85 11.80
C SER A 190 7.49 -7.52 10.42
N ARG A 191 8.65 -7.92 9.88
CA ARG A 191 8.71 -8.68 8.64
C ARG A 191 8.05 -10.05 8.81
N ASN A 192 7.26 -10.46 7.82
CA ASN A 192 6.75 -11.82 7.74
C ASN A 192 7.84 -12.73 7.18
N LEU A 193 8.06 -13.88 7.81
CA LEU A 193 9.09 -14.84 7.39
C LEU A 193 8.59 -15.81 6.30
N ASN A 194 7.34 -15.67 5.85
CA ASN A 194 6.65 -16.46 4.81
C ASN A 194 6.35 -17.92 5.17
N THR A 195 6.85 -18.41 6.29
CA THR A 195 6.78 -19.84 6.69
C THR A 195 5.48 -20.22 7.40
N GLY A 196 4.68 -19.23 7.81
CA GLY A 196 3.51 -19.48 8.67
C GLY A 196 3.86 -19.67 10.15
N GLU A 197 5.14 -19.64 10.54
CA GLU A 197 5.55 -19.64 11.95
C GLU A 197 5.04 -18.41 12.71
N ASP A 198 5.12 -18.48 14.03
CA ASP A 198 4.79 -17.33 14.89
C ASP A 198 5.73 -16.16 14.61
N VAL A 199 5.15 -14.97 14.47
CA VAL A 199 5.87 -13.73 14.08
C VAL A 199 6.95 -13.32 15.06
N GLY A 200 6.78 -13.66 16.34
CA GLY A 200 7.72 -13.26 17.39
C GLY A 200 8.84 -14.27 17.66
N THR A 201 8.65 -15.52 17.26
CA THR A 201 9.52 -16.63 17.64
C THR A 201 10.00 -17.49 16.46
N GLY A 202 9.42 -17.31 15.27
CA GLY A 202 9.83 -18.00 14.06
C GLY A 202 11.28 -17.71 13.70
N VAL A 203 12.00 -18.71 13.22
CA VAL A 203 13.41 -18.64 12.84
C VAL A 203 13.68 -19.04 11.39
N ASN A 204 12.74 -19.78 10.78
CA ASN A 204 12.86 -20.18 9.39
C ASN A 204 12.42 -19.05 8.47
N ILE A 205 13.08 -18.90 7.35
CA ILE A 205 12.84 -17.85 6.37
C ILE A 205 12.64 -18.50 5.01
N GLU A 206 11.62 -18.05 4.28
CA GLU A 206 11.35 -18.44 2.90
C GLU A 206 11.24 -17.21 2.01
N ILE A 207 11.84 -17.25 0.82
CA ILE A 207 11.58 -16.25 -0.22
C ILE A 207 10.26 -16.62 -0.88
N ALA A 208 9.36 -15.62 -1.02
CA ALA A 208 8.05 -15.83 -1.61
C ALA A 208 7.89 -15.07 -2.92
N SER A 209 7.40 -15.75 -3.95
CA SER A 209 6.92 -15.10 -5.17
C SER A 209 5.49 -14.61 -4.95
N GLN A 210 5.30 -13.32 -5.18
CA GLN A 210 4.00 -12.65 -5.09
C GLN A 210 3.50 -12.32 -6.49
N THR A 211 2.23 -12.54 -6.76
CA THR A 211 1.60 -12.16 -8.02
C THR A 211 0.36 -11.31 -7.75
N ILE A 212 0.31 -10.12 -8.35
CA ILE A 212 -0.77 -9.15 -8.24
C ILE A 212 -1.56 -9.20 -9.53
N PHE A 213 -2.87 -9.47 -9.43
CA PHE A 213 -3.77 -9.60 -10.57
C PHE A 213 -4.52 -8.29 -10.83
N HIS A 214 -4.68 -7.96 -12.09
CA HIS A 214 -5.40 -6.77 -12.56
C HIS A 214 -6.15 -7.13 -13.87
N SER A 215 -7.21 -7.89 -13.72
CA SER A 215 -8.07 -8.35 -14.80
C SER A 215 -9.54 -7.98 -14.53
N GLU A 216 -10.43 -8.33 -15.45
CA GLU A 216 -11.87 -8.16 -15.23
C GLU A 216 -12.36 -9.02 -14.06
N GLU A 217 -11.82 -10.23 -13.89
CA GLU A 217 -12.15 -11.17 -12.82
C GLU A 217 -11.51 -10.73 -11.47
N TYR A 218 -10.27 -10.22 -11.54
CA TYR A 218 -9.47 -9.82 -10.36
C TYR A 218 -9.06 -8.35 -10.44
N PRO A 219 -10.02 -7.42 -10.31
CA PRO A 219 -9.78 -6.00 -10.55
C PRO A 219 -9.16 -5.29 -9.34
N SER A 220 -7.86 -5.47 -9.11
CA SER A 220 -7.14 -4.74 -8.06
C SER A 220 -7.28 -3.24 -8.24
N HIS A 221 -7.54 -2.51 -7.15
CA HIS A 221 -7.82 -1.08 -7.20
C HIS A 221 -7.64 -0.38 -5.86
N ILE A 222 -7.52 0.95 -5.91
CA ILE A 222 -7.62 1.82 -4.73
C ILE A 222 -8.96 2.54 -4.73
N ILE A 223 -9.53 2.70 -3.53
CA ILE A 223 -10.69 3.51 -3.20
C ILE A 223 -10.20 4.71 -2.39
N LEU A 224 -10.51 5.91 -2.89
CA LEU A 224 -10.08 7.20 -2.35
C LEU A 224 -11.27 7.99 -1.81
#